data_e541f5dc23cf8693c42d8f1d40779739
#
_entry.id   e541f5dc23cf8693c42d8f1d40779739
#
_cell.length_a   1.000
_cell.length_b   1.000
_cell.length_c   1.000
_cell.angle_alpha   90.00
_cell.angle_beta   90.00
_cell.angle_gamma   90.00
#
_symmetry.space_group_name_H-M   'P 1'
#
loop_
_entity.id
_entity.type
_entity.pdbx_description
1 polymer ?
#
loop_
_entity_poly.entity_id
_entity_poly.type
_entity_poly.pdbx_seq_one_letter_code
_entity_poly.pdbx_strand_id
1 'polypeptide(L)'
;MLKLLFPLLKEVTVAFSGGVDSCAVVDFLRRKHDVTCAFFHHNTEASEKAVDFVANFCNRYNLPLIIGFLSKDKDPKQSTEEFWRDERYSFFAPMGPVVTAHHLDDCVETYVWSSLHGTSKVIPATRNNVLRPFLTTRKQDFIDWCNNHEVPHLFDESNNNNKYMRNYIRNEMMPHALHVNPGIHKLVKKIVEKQN
;
A
#
# COMPACT_ATOMS: atom_id res chain seq x y z
N MET A 1 -4.76 -16.36 -0.33
CA MET A 1 -4.01 -16.46 0.96
C MET A 1 -2.83 -15.52 0.92
N LEU A 2 -2.62 -14.70 1.96
CA LEU A 2 -1.47 -13.79 2.06
C LEU A 2 -0.15 -14.56 2.14
N LYS A 3 0.83 -14.15 1.31
CA LYS A 3 2.14 -14.79 1.23
C LYS A 3 3.23 -13.74 1.08
N LEU A 4 4.29 -13.88 1.87
CA LEU A 4 5.48 -13.04 1.76
C LEU A 4 6.34 -13.49 0.56
N LEU A 5 6.84 -12.54 -0.21
CA LEU A 5 7.78 -12.75 -1.31
C LEU A 5 9.19 -13.10 -0.78
N PHE A 6 9.53 -12.56 0.39
CA PHE A 6 10.80 -12.80 1.09
C PHE A 6 10.60 -12.72 2.62
N PRO A 7 11.50 -13.31 3.42
CA PRO A 7 11.39 -13.26 4.88
C PRO A 7 11.58 -11.84 5.43
N LEU A 8 10.93 -11.56 6.54
CA LEU A 8 11.03 -10.30 7.28
C LEU A 8 11.77 -10.51 8.60
N LEU A 9 12.33 -9.45 9.15
CA LEU A 9 12.88 -9.43 10.49
C LEU A 9 11.78 -9.66 11.54
N LYS A 10 12.18 -9.99 12.77
CA LYS A 10 11.23 -10.19 13.88
C LYS A 10 10.49 -8.89 14.21
N GLU A 11 11.20 -7.78 14.26
CA GLU A 11 10.65 -6.44 14.47
C GLU A 11 10.42 -5.77 13.11
N VAL A 12 9.22 -5.26 12.88
CA VAL A 12 8.86 -4.60 11.63
C VAL A 12 7.98 -3.37 11.89
N THR A 13 8.24 -2.30 11.16
CA THR A 13 7.31 -1.17 11.08
C THR A 13 6.39 -1.35 9.87
N VAL A 14 5.09 -1.15 10.03
CA VAL A 14 4.11 -1.25 8.95
C VAL A 14 3.52 0.13 8.68
N ALA A 15 3.59 0.59 7.43
CA ALA A 15 2.88 1.77 6.96
C ALA A 15 1.36 1.48 7.01
N PHE A 16 0.67 2.10 7.96
CA PHE A 16 -0.69 1.77 8.33
C PHE A 16 -1.65 2.93 8.03
N SER A 17 -2.52 2.77 7.05
CA SER A 17 -3.48 3.80 6.62
C SER A 17 -4.91 3.57 7.12
N GLY A 18 -5.19 2.41 7.73
CA GLY A 18 -6.55 2.01 8.11
C GLY A 18 -7.38 1.38 6.98
N GLY A 19 -6.93 1.45 5.74
CA GLY A 19 -7.58 0.76 4.61
C GLY A 19 -7.37 -0.75 4.63
N VAL A 20 -8.24 -1.50 3.93
CA VAL A 20 -8.29 -2.98 3.96
C VAL A 20 -6.93 -3.64 3.77
N ASP A 21 -6.09 -3.15 2.84
CA ASP A 21 -4.78 -3.76 2.56
C ASP A 21 -3.85 -3.63 3.76
N SER A 22 -3.75 -2.43 4.33
CA SER A 22 -2.88 -2.16 5.47
C SER A 22 -3.36 -2.88 6.74
N CYS A 23 -4.68 -2.96 6.96
CA CYS A 23 -5.28 -3.71 8.07
C CYS A 23 -4.99 -5.22 7.96
N ALA A 24 -5.14 -5.79 6.76
CA ALA A 24 -4.80 -7.18 6.49
C ALA A 24 -3.31 -7.47 6.76
N VAL A 25 -2.41 -6.57 6.30
CA VAL A 25 -0.97 -6.71 6.52
C VAL A 25 -0.61 -6.64 8.01
N VAL A 26 -1.14 -5.66 8.75
CA VAL A 26 -0.90 -5.55 10.20
C VAL A 26 -1.39 -6.80 10.92
N ASP A 27 -2.64 -7.25 10.65
CA ASP A 27 -3.18 -8.44 11.31
C ASP A 27 -2.41 -9.72 10.95
N PHE A 28 -2.01 -9.88 9.69
CA PHE A 28 -1.20 -11.01 9.26
C PHE A 28 0.17 -11.04 9.95
N LEU A 29 0.87 -9.89 9.97
CA LEU A 29 2.24 -9.83 10.50
C LEU A 29 2.29 -9.92 12.02
N ARG A 30 1.37 -9.25 12.77
CA ARG A 30 1.36 -9.28 14.23
C ARG A 30 1.24 -10.68 14.85
N ARG A 31 0.82 -11.68 14.07
CA ARG A 31 0.72 -13.07 14.51
C ARG A 31 2.09 -13.75 14.68
N LYS A 32 3.14 -13.22 14.03
CA LYS A 32 4.49 -13.81 14.02
C LYS A 32 5.62 -12.80 14.22
N HIS A 33 5.32 -11.51 14.09
CA HIS A 33 6.28 -10.41 14.16
C HIS A 33 5.87 -9.41 15.23
N ASP A 34 6.85 -8.67 15.75
CA ASP A 34 6.65 -7.55 16.65
C ASP A 34 6.41 -6.31 15.80
N VAL A 35 5.14 -5.93 15.63
CA VAL A 35 4.70 -4.90 14.69
C VAL A 35 4.57 -3.55 15.37
N THR A 36 5.19 -2.52 14.80
CA THR A 36 4.90 -1.11 15.06
C THR A 36 4.14 -0.53 13.89
N CYS A 37 3.02 0.13 14.14
CA CYS A 37 2.24 0.82 13.11
C CYS A 37 2.76 2.24 12.90
N ALA A 38 2.91 2.69 11.64
CA ALA A 38 3.30 4.04 11.27
C ALA A 38 2.21 4.68 10.39
N PHE A 39 1.51 5.67 10.92
CA PHE A 39 0.48 6.44 10.22
C PHE A 39 1.00 7.82 9.84
N PHE A 40 0.78 8.24 8.59
CA PHE A 40 1.14 9.58 8.12
C PHE A 40 -0.12 10.38 7.81
N HIS A 41 -0.30 11.48 8.55
CA HIS A 41 -1.44 12.38 8.47
C HIS A 41 -1.19 13.46 7.40
N HIS A 42 -2.00 13.47 6.34
CA HIS A 42 -1.86 14.38 5.20
C HIS A 42 -2.56 15.73 5.38
N ASN A 43 -3.03 16.07 6.61
CA ASN A 43 -3.81 17.24 6.92
C ASN A 43 -5.07 17.40 6.03
N THR A 44 -5.76 16.29 5.82
CA THR A 44 -7.03 16.22 5.07
C THR A 44 -8.13 15.69 5.97
N GLU A 45 -9.40 16.01 5.65
CA GLU A 45 -10.55 15.46 6.38
C GLU A 45 -10.55 13.92 6.43
N ALA A 46 -10.11 13.27 5.35
CA ALA A 46 -9.96 11.82 5.32
C ALA A 46 -8.90 11.32 6.33
N SER A 47 -7.80 12.06 6.51
CA SER A 47 -6.77 11.72 7.50
C SER A 47 -7.26 11.92 8.94
N GLU A 48 -8.09 12.94 9.20
CA GLU A 48 -8.72 13.14 10.51
C GLU A 48 -9.62 11.97 10.90
N LYS A 49 -10.46 11.50 9.97
CA LYS A 49 -11.31 10.33 10.18
C LYS A 49 -10.49 9.04 10.36
N ALA A 50 -9.36 8.94 9.65
CA ALA A 50 -8.52 7.76 9.70
C ALA A 50 -7.70 7.67 10.99
N VAL A 51 -7.26 8.77 11.58
CA VAL A 51 -6.39 8.75 12.77
C VAL A 51 -7.08 8.10 13.96
N ASP A 52 -8.36 8.39 14.20
CA ASP A 52 -9.14 7.80 15.29
C ASP A 52 -9.30 6.29 15.10
N PHE A 53 -9.61 5.86 13.87
CA PHE A 53 -9.69 4.45 13.54
C PHE A 53 -8.36 3.73 13.78
N VAL A 54 -7.26 4.29 13.28
CA VAL A 54 -5.91 3.74 13.41
C VAL A 54 -5.50 3.61 14.88
N ALA A 55 -5.76 4.65 15.70
CA ALA A 55 -5.48 4.62 17.13
C ALA A 55 -6.30 3.54 17.84
N ASN A 56 -7.61 3.44 17.57
CA ASN A 56 -8.48 2.42 18.13
C ASN A 56 -8.06 1.00 17.70
N PHE A 57 -7.66 0.82 16.45
CA PHE A 57 -7.14 -0.46 15.96
C PHE A 57 -5.87 -0.86 16.70
N CYS A 58 -4.90 0.05 16.82
CA CYS A 58 -3.65 -0.22 17.53
C CYS A 58 -3.89 -0.53 19.01
N ASN A 59 -4.77 0.22 19.68
CA ASN A 59 -5.16 -0.05 21.07
C ASN A 59 -5.81 -1.43 21.22
N ARG A 60 -6.73 -1.80 20.32
CA ARG A 60 -7.40 -3.12 20.36
C ARG A 60 -6.43 -4.29 20.30
N TYR A 61 -5.34 -4.14 19.54
CA TYR A 61 -4.36 -5.20 19.34
C TYR A 61 -3.05 -5.01 20.11
N ASN A 62 -2.97 -4.01 21.02
CA ASN A 62 -1.79 -3.64 21.80
C ASN A 62 -0.55 -3.41 20.92
N LEU A 63 -0.70 -2.66 19.82
CA LEU A 63 0.38 -2.34 18.89
C LEU A 63 0.90 -0.93 19.12
N PRO A 64 2.22 -0.71 19.14
CA PRO A 64 2.80 0.64 19.13
C PRO A 64 2.36 1.38 17.87
N LEU A 65 2.07 2.69 18.01
CA LEU A 65 1.67 3.59 16.93
C LEU A 65 2.57 4.82 16.90
N ILE A 66 3.12 5.12 15.73
CA ILE A 66 3.85 6.34 15.43
C ILE A 66 3.02 7.15 14.44
N ILE A 67 2.75 8.42 14.75
CA ILE A 67 1.99 9.31 13.88
C ILE A 67 2.92 10.42 13.39
N GLY A 68 3.02 10.57 12.06
CA GLY A 68 3.66 11.71 11.41
C GLY A 68 2.63 12.64 10.81
N PHE A 69 2.98 13.91 10.72
CA PHE A 69 2.11 14.95 10.15
C PHE A 69 2.80 15.65 9.00
N LEU A 70 2.01 16.03 8.00
CA LEU A 70 2.46 16.88 6.93
C LEU A 70 2.88 18.23 7.51
N SER A 71 4.15 18.61 7.35
CA SER A 71 4.73 19.82 7.96
C SER A 71 5.19 20.88 6.97
N LYS A 72 5.19 20.57 5.67
CA LYS A 72 5.66 21.46 4.61
C LYS A 72 4.54 21.92 3.70
N ASP A 73 4.77 23.05 3.05
CA ASP A 73 3.92 23.52 1.96
C ASP A 73 4.32 22.85 0.62
N LYS A 74 3.32 22.58 -0.20
CA LYS A 74 3.52 21.97 -1.53
C LYS A 74 4.10 23.00 -2.51
N ASP A 75 5.16 22.60 -3.24
CA ASP A 75 5.60 23.38 -4.40
C ASP A 75 4.44 23.48 -5.42
N PRO A 76 4.11 24.70 -5.91
CA PRO A 76 3.05 24.89 -6.91
C PRO A 76 3.21 24.04 -8.18
N LYS A 77 4.44 23.65 -8.53
CA LYS A 77 4.76 22.85 -9.72
C LYS A 77 4.65 21.35 -9.49
N GLN A 78 4.63 20.90 -8.24
CA GLN A 78 4.54 19.48 -7.88
C GLN A 78 3.09 19.02 -7.84
N SER A 79 2.81 17.79 -8.30
CA SER A 79 1.49 17.22 -8.11
C SER A 79 1.22 16.92 -6.63
N THR A 80 -0.04 16.96 -6.22
CA THR A 80 -0.41 16.67 -4.82
C THR A 80 -0.07 15.23 -4.42
N GLU A 81 -0.24 14.26 -5.34
CA GLU A 81 0.10 12.87 -5.09
C GLU A 81 1.60 12.66 -4.89
N GLU A 82 2.43 13.31 -5.72
CA GLU A 82 3.89 13.27 -5.60
C GLU A 82 4.35 13.90 -4.29
N PHE A 83 3.84 15.09 -3.96
CA PHE A 83 4.15 15.77 -2.71
C PHE A 83 3.81 14.92 -1.48
N TRP A 84 2.61 14.38 -1.39
CA TRP A 84 2.19 13.52 -0.29
C TRP A 84 3.03 12.24 -0.19
N ARG A 85 3.41 11.71 -1.34
CA ARG A 85 4.29 10.56 -1.39
C ARG A 85 5.67 10.89 -0.82
N ASP A 86 6.29 11.98 -1.26
CA ASP A 86 7.63 12.36 -0.85
C ASP A 86 7.68 12.67 0.64
N GLU A 87 6.72 13.40 1.19
CA GLU A 87 6.63 13.69 2.61
C GLU A 87 6.42 12.41 3.44
N ARG A 88 5.57 11.51 3.00
CA ARG A 88 5.39 10.21 3.65
C ARG A 88 6.67 9.37 3.64
N TYR A 89 7.42 9.37 2.54
CA TYR A 89 8.69 8.64 2.48
C TYR A 89 9.78 9.32 3.34
N SER A 90 9.76 10.65 3.44
CA SER A 90 10.61 11.39 4.37
C SER A 90 10.32 11.03 5.83
N PHE A 91 9.04 10.87 6.18
CA PHE A 91 8.64 10.38 7.50
C PHE A 91 9.13 8.95 7.78
N PHE A 92 9.12 8.06 6.79
CA PHE A 92 9.61 6.70 6.96
C PHE A 92 11.15 6.60 6.98
N ALA A 93 11.87 7.57 6.40
CA ALA A 93 13.32 7.48 6.21
C ALA A 93 14.13 7.23 7.49
N PRO A 94 13.85 7.86 8.66
CA PRO A 94 14.58 7.60 9.90
C PRO A 94 14.18 6.29 10.61
N MET A 95 13.10 5.63 10.15
CA MET A 95 12.65 4.36 10.70
C MET A 95 13.52 3.22 10.14
N GLY A 96 13.58 2.11 10.83
CA GLY A 96 14.12 0.88 10.26
C GLY A 96 13.32 0.42 9.02
N PRO A 97 13.38 -0.84 8.64
CA PRO A 97 12.62 -1.36 7.51
C PRO A 97 11.12 -1.13 7.67
N VAL A 98 10.49 -0.45 6.71
CA VAL A 98 9.05 -0.14 6.70
C VAL A 98 8.35 -0.99 5.66
N VAL A 99 7.44 -1.84 6.11
CA VAL A 99 6.59 -2.68 5.25
C VAL A 99 5.40 -1.87 4.75
N THR A 100 5.13 -1.93 3.45
CA THR A 100 3.94 -1.34 2.84
C THR A 100 3.05 -2.42 2.21
N ALA A 101 1.75 -2.17 2.16
CA ALA A 101 0.74 -3.10 1.67
C ALA A 101 0.57 -3.10 0.14
N HIS A 102 1.61 -2.74 -0.63
CA HIS A 102 1.54 -2.85 -2.09
C HIS A 102 1.38 -4.31 -2.51
N HIS A 103 0.54 -4.55 -3.50
CA HIS A 103 0.13 -5.88 -3.93
C HIS A 103 0.26 -6.06 -5.46
N LEU A 104 -0.07 -7.25 -5.97
CA LEU A 104 0.09 -7.59 -7.38
C LEU A 104 -0.74 -6.69 -8.30
N ASP A 105 -1.93 -6.31 -7.89
CA ASP A 105 -2.79 -5.46 -8.71
C ASP A 105 -2.16 -4.05 -8.87
N ASP A 106 -1.49 -3.49 -7.83
CA ASP A 106 -0.69 -2.26 -7.95
C ASP A 106 0.48 -2.42 -8.95
N CYS A 107 1.12 -3.59 -8.95
CA CYS A 107 2.18 -3.89 -9.92
C CYS A 107 1.63 -3.94 -11.35
N VAL A 108 0.44 -4.51 -11.55
CA VAL A 108 -0.22 -4.57 -12.86
C VAL A 108 -0.61 -3.17 -13.34
N GLU A 109 -1.20 -2.34 -12.46
CA GLU A 109 -1.51 -0.94 -12.77
C GLU A 109 -0.23 -0.17 -13.20
N THR A 110 0.85 -0.34 -12.44
CA THR A 110 2.15 0.28 -12.75
C THR A 110 2.73 -0.23 -14.06
N TYR A 111 2.63 -1.53 -14.32
CA TYR A 111 3.09 -2.16 -15.57
C TYR A 111 2.33 -1.62 -16.78
N VAL A 112 1.00 -1.58 -16.71
CA VAL A 112 0.16 -1.04 -17.79
C VAL A 112 0.50 0.42 -18.05
N TRP A 113 0.49 1.25 -17.00
CA TRP A 113 0.81 2.67 -17.12
C TRP A 113 2.20 2.91 -17.70
N SER A 114 3.22 2.24 -17.17
CA SER A 114 4.59 2.42 -17.63
C SER A 114 4.84 1.88 -19.04
N SER A 115 4.08 0.86 -19.46
CA SER A 115 4.15 0.34 -20.84
C SER A 115 3.66 1.36 -21.85
N LEU A 116 2.63 2.12 -21.53
CA LEU A 116 2.17 3.24 -22.38
C LEU A 116 3.21 4.36 -22.51
N HIS A 117 4.15 4.42 -21.56
CA HIS A 117 5.29 5.36 -21.59
C HIS A 117 6.60 4.68 -22.05
N GLY A 118 6.51 3.51 -22.68
CA GLY A 118 7.65 2.81 -23.30
C GLY A 118 8.62 2.11 -22.32
N THR A 119 8.25 1.87 -21.06
CA THR A 119 9.22 1.35 -20.07
C THR A 119 8.86 0.01 -19.43
N SER A 120 7.61 -0.43 -19.44
CA SER A 120 7.13 -1.73 -18.89
C SER A 120 7.69 -2.09 -17.51
N LYS A 121 7.66 -1.14 -16.56
CA LYS A 121 8.22 -1.28 -15.22
C LYS A 121 7.19 -1.90 -14.26
N VAL A 122 7.69 -2.59 -13.24
CA VAL A 122 6.91 -3.01 -12.07
C VAL A 122 7.42 -2.32 -10.80
N ILE A 123 6.63 -2.35 -9.74
CA ILE A 123 7.03 -1.81 -8.45
C ILE A 123 8.18 -2.67 -7.89
N PRO A 124 9.33 -2.08 -7.48
CA PRO A 124 10.41 -2.84 -6.87
C PRO A 124 10.02 -3.34 -5.47
N ALA A 125 10.42 -4.57 -5.15
CA ALA A 125 10.11 -5.15 -3.84
C ALA A 125 10.81 -4.44 -2.68
N THR A 126 11.98 -3.84 -2.95
CA THR A 126 12.70 -3.03 -1.98
C THR A 126 13.12 -1.70 -2.61
N ARG A 127 12.99 -0.62 -1.87
CA ARG A 127 13.53 0.69 -2.25
C ARG A 127 13.86 1.48 -0.99
N ASN A 128 15.14 1.82 -0.81
CA ASN A 128 15.64 2.39 0.44
C ASN A 128 15.29 1.48 1.63
N ASN A 129 14.66 2.02 2.68
CA ASN A 129 14.17 1.26 3.82
C ASN A 129 12.73 0.71 3.65
N VAL A 130 12.11 0.87 2.48
CA VAL A 130 10.74 0.41 2.24
C VAL A 130 10.71 -0.97 1.63
N LEU A 131 10.01 -1.89 2.28
CA LEU A 131 9.81 -3.28 1.89
C LEU A 131 8.38 -3.51 1.39
N ARG A 132 8.23 -4.27 0.31
CA ARG A 132 6.94 -4.61 -0.31
C ARG A 132 6.82 -6.12 -0.49
N PRO A 133 6.63 -6.86 0.62
CA PRO A 133 6.69 -8.32 0.58
C PRO A 133 5.45 -8.98 -0.04
N PHE A 134 4.42 -8.20 -0.40
CA PHE A 134 3.15 -8.75 -0.90
C PHE A 134 2.92 -8.53 -2.41
N LEU A 135 3.95 -8.14 -3.17
CA LEU A 135 3.80 -7.84 -4.61
C LEU A 135 3.34 -9.01 -5.49
N THR A 136 3.30 -10.23 -4.97
CA THR A 136 2.77 -11.42 -5.66
C THR A 136 1.39 -11.84 -5.15
N THR A 137 0.84 -11.14 -4.16
CA THR A 137 -0.48 -11.37 -3.55
C THR A 137 -1.52 -10.49 -4.24
N ARG A 138 -2.71 -11.03 -4.51
CA ARG A 138 -3.81 -10.29 -5.14
C ARG A 138 -4.55 -9.41 -4.12
N LYS A 139 -5.12 -8.29 -4.57
CA LYS A 139 -6.02 -7.44 -3.78
C LYS A 139 -7.12 -8.26 -3.09
N GLN A 140 -7.71 -9.20 -3.79
CA GLN A 140 -8.77 -10.06 -3.26
C GLN A 140 -8.30 -10.87 -2.04
N ASP A 141 -7.06 -11.33 -2.00
CA ASP A 141 -6.53 -12.08 -0.86
C ASP A 141 -6.50 -11.24 0.45
N PHE A 142 -6.32 -9.91 0.35
CA PHE A 142 -6.38 -9.00 1.51
C PHE A 142 -7.82 -8.83 2.00
N ILE A 143 -8.76 -8.65 1.07
CA ILE A 143 -10.19 -8.56 1.38
C ILE A 143 -10.66 -9.86 2.04
N ASP A 144 -10.33 -11.01 1.47
CA ASP A 144 -10.67 -12.32 2.00
C ASP A 144 -10.05 -12.54 3.38
N TRP A 145 -8.80 -12.07 3.58
CA TRP A 145 -8.15 -12.11 4.90
C TRP A 145 -8.94 -11.33 5.94
N CYS A 146 -9.29 -10.09 5.66
CA CYS A 146 -10.06 -9.26 6.59
C CYS A 146 -11.42 -9.88 6.89
N ASN A 147 -12.12 -10.38 5.89
CA ASN A 147 -13.44 -11.01 6.07
C ASN A 147 -13.34 -12.30 6.92
N ASN A 148 -12.38 -13.18 6.62
CA ASN A 148 -12.25 -14.46 7.31
C ASN A 148 -11.74 -14.33 8.75
N HIS A 149 -11.07 -13.21 9.08
CA HIS A 149 -10.53 -12.97 10.43
C HIS A 149 -11.23 -11.82 11.15
N GLU A 150 -12.34 -11.32 10.61
CA GLU A 150 -13.13 -10.21 11.18
C GLU A 150 -12.26 -8.99 11.50
N VAL A 151 -11.28 -8.67 10.60
CA VAL A 151 -10.37 -7.54 10.77
C VAL A 151 -11.09 -6.25 10.36
N PRO A 152 -11.30 -5.30 11.27
CA PRO A 152 -11.93 -4.04 10.93
C PRO A 152 -11.05 -3.22 9.99
N HIS A 153 -11.66 -2.48 9.07
CA HIS A 153 -10.95 -1.58 8.16
C HIS A 153 -11.86 -0.44 7.70
N LEU A 154 -11.26 0.67 7.30
CA LEU A 154 -11.97 1.79 6.70
C LEU A 154 -12.30 1.50 5.24
N PHE A 155 -13.45 1.95 4.82
CA PHE A 155 -13.79 2.08 3.42
C PHE A 155 -13.37 3.46 2.92
N ASP A 156 -12.46 3.51 1.96
CA ASP A 156 -11.95 4.76 1.39
C ASP A 156 -12.77 5.14 0.15
N GLU A 157 -13.69 6.07 0.31
CA GLU A 157 -14.53 6.60 -0.77
C GLU A 157 -13.72 7.31 -1.86
N SER A 158 -12.51 7.80 -1.53
CA SER A 158 -11.65 8.49 -2.51
C SER A 158 -11.14 7.58 -3.62
N ASN A 159 -11.19 6.26 -3.44
CA ASN A 159 -10.84 5.27 -4.46
C ASN A 159 -11.74 5.35 -5.71
N ASN A 160 -12.93 5.92 -5.60
CA ASN A 160 -13.86 6.09 -6.71
C ASN A 160 -13.67 7.41 -7.47
N ASN A 161 -12.75 8.27 -7.03
CA ASN A 161 -12.54 9.58 -7.65
C ASN A 161 -11.46 9.50 -8.76
N ASN A 162 -11.89 9.49 -10.02
CA ASN A 162 -11.01 9.44 -11.19
C ASN A 162 -10.19 10.72 -11.46
N LYS A 163 -10.28 11.75 -10.58
CA LYS A 163 -9.41 12.93 -10.64
C LYS A 163 -7.93 12.57 -10.51
N TYR A 164 -7.63 11.51 -9.78
CA TYR A 164 -6.27 11.01 -9.62
C TYR A 164 -5.95 9.99 -10.70
N MET A 165 -4.80 10.16 -11.36
CA MET A 165 -4.37 9.30 -12.48
C MET A 165 -4.36 7.82 -12.11
N ARG A 166 -3.97 7.47 -10.88
CA ARG A 166 -3.96 6.09 -10.41
C ARG A 166 -5.36 5.48 -10.34
N ASN A 167 -6.34 6.25 -9.86
CA ASN A 167 -7.74 5.80 -9.83
C ASN A 167 -8.31 5.66 -11.25
N TYR A 168 -7.97 6.59 -12.15
CA TYR A 168 -8.36 6.50 -13.55
C TYR A 168 -7.82 5.21 -14.19
N ILE A 169 -6.55 4.89 -13.97
CA ILE A 169 -5.95 3.63 -14.46
C ILE A 169 -6.72 2.43 -13.90
N ARG A 170 -6.96 2.40 -12.60
CA ARG A 170 -7.65 1.30 -11.92
C ARG A 170 -9.07 1.12 -12.41
N ASN A 171 -9.84 2.20 -12.48
CA ASN A 171 -11.28 2.14 -12.70
C ASN A 171 -11.65 2.07 -14.19
N GLU A 172 -10.87 2.75 -15.06
CA GLU A 172 -11.17 2.87 -16.48
C GLU A 172 -10.28 1.97 -17.35
N MET A 173 -8.97 2.04 -17.18
CA MET A 173 -8.04 1.34 -18.06
C MET A 173 -7.90 -0.15 -17.76
N MET A 174 -7.89 -0.51 -16.48
CA MET A 174 -7.68 -1.92 -16.08
C MET A 174 -8.75 -2.88 -16.57
N PRO A 175 -10.05 -2.55 -16.61
CA PRO A 175 -11.08 -3.41 -17.22
C PRO A 175 -10.76 -3.73 -18.68
N HIS A 176 -10.33 -2.74 -19.47
CA HIS A 176 -9.95 -2.93 -20.87
C HIS A 176 -8.67 -3.74 -21.03
N ALA A 177 -7.64 -3.47 -20.22
CA ALA A 177 -6.40 -4.24 -20.22
C ALA A 177 -6.63 -5.71 -19.89
N LEU A 178 -7.51 -6.01 -18.92
CA LEU A 178 -7.89 -7.37 -18.55
C LEU A 178 -8.74 -8.06 -19.63
N HIS A 179 -9.57 -7.31 -20.34
CA HIS A 179 -10.31 -7.85 -21.48
C HIS A 179 -9.37 -8.29 -22.60
N VAL A 180 -8.35 -7.49 -22.91
CA VAL A 180 -7.33 -7.79 -23.94
C VAL A 180 -6.40 -8.93 -23.48
N ASN A 181 -5.97 -8.91 -22.22
CA ASN A 181 -5.10 -9.93 -21.65
C ASN A 181 -5.57 -10.38 -20.25
N PRO A 182 -6.48 -11.37 -20.17
CA PRO A 182 -6.93 -11.92 -18.89
C PRO A 182 -5.80 -12.53 -18.05
N GLY A 183 -4.68 -12.84 -18.68
CA GLY A 183 -3.48 -13.42 -18.04
C GLY A 183 -2.47 -12.39 -17.53
N ILE A 184 -2.73 -11.09 -17.62
CA ILE A 184 -1.75 -10.04 -17.30
C ILE A 184 -1.22 -10.14 -15.85
N HIS A 185 -2.03 -10.55 -14.89
CA HIS A 185 -1.58 -10.78 -13.52
C HIS A 185 -0.53 -11.89 -13.43
N LYS A 186 -0.69 -12.99 -14.20
CA LYS A 186 0.30 -14.08 -14.25
C LYS A 186 1.61 -13.62 -14.88
N LEU A 187 1.52 -12.79 -15.93
CA LEU A 187 2.69 -12.19 -16.58
C LEU A 187 3.46 -11.30 -15.60
N VAL A 188 2.79 -10.32 -14.99
CA VAL A 188 3.42 -9.37 -14.07
C VAL A 188 3.98 -10.07 -12.83
N LYS A 189 3.26 -11.06 -12.27
CA LYS A 189 3.76 -11.86 -11.16
C LYS A 189 5.11 -12.54 -11.49
N LYS A 190 5.25 -13.14 -12.68
CA LYS A 190 6.52 -13.72 -13.13
C LYS A 190 7.64 -12.69 -13.26
N ILE A 191 7.31 -11.46 -13.69
CA ILE A 191 8.30 -10.37 -13.75
C ILE A 191 8.77 -9.98 -12.35
N VAL A 192 7.84 -9.80 -11.41
CA VAL A 192 8.15 -9.50 -10.00
C VAL A 192 9.01 -10.60 -9.38
N GLU A 193 8.65 -11.89 -9.57
CA GLU A 193 9.40 -13.04 -9.04
C GLU A 193 10.82 -13.17 -9.61
N LYS A 194 11.06 -12.69 -10.84
CA LYS A 194 12.39 -12.70 -11.45
C LYS A 194 13.30 -11.56 -11.02
N GLN A 195 12.75 -10.48 -10.48
CA GLN A 195 13.51 -9.30 -10.03
C GLN A 195 13.92 -9.40 -8.55
N ASN A 196 13.48 -10.42 -7.84
CA ASN A 196 13.69 -10.66 -6.42
C ASN A 196 14.14 -12.08 -6.15
#